data_a91e960cfde71deaa0df03cc45ba25eb
#
_entry.id   a91e960cfde71deaa0df03cc45ba25eb
#
_cell.length_a   1.000
_cell.length_b   1.000
_cell.length_c   1.000
_cell.angle_alpha   90.00
_cell.angle_beta   90.00
_cell.angle_gamma   90.00
#
_symmetry.space_group_name_H-M   'P 1'
#
loop_
_entity.id
_entity.type
_entity.pdbx_description
1 polymer ?
#
loop_
_entity_poly.entity_id
_entity_poly.type
_entity_poly.pdbx_seq_one_letter_code
_entity_poly.pdbx_strand_id
1 'polypeptide(L)'
;MKRTLLLLATIVTLLTTANASSPTLAYRGFSGGMMLHAGWVDRGSLTIGGVSQRLSGLPVGIGGALRLRFGNHLRVGTEGYTSSLGYGDWGSSLSIGWGGLLVDWCWKLGPFAPYVGATVGGGSVEHTTLTTTPELDTTPEEGLSYRKYGVGVVAPFVGADYPLSERMSLSFKVDWLLPLGRNEFDFPSGARCYIGFMFNH
;
A
#
# COMPACT_ATOMS: atom_id res chain seq x y z
N MET A 1 -16.63 -1.03 -16.79
CA MET A 1 -17.28 -2.08 -16.01
C MET A 1 -17.23 -3.47 -16.66
N LYS A 2 -17.65 -3.70 -17.92
CA LYS A 2 -17.64 -5.04 -18.55
C LYS A 2 -16.22 -5.65 -18.66
N ARG A 3 -15.19 -4.86 -18.96
CA ARG A 3 -13.79 -5.35 -19.10
C ARG A 3 -13.15 -5.74 -17.77
N THR A 4 -13.46 -5.04 -16.68
CA THR A 4 -13.00 -5.39 -15.33
C THR A 4 -13.66 -6.65 -14.79
N LEU A 5 -14.93 -6.86 -15.10
CA LEU A 5 -15.63 -8.10 -14.75
C LEU A 5 -15.07 -9.31 -15.48
N LEU A 6 -14.69 -9.15 -16.77
CA LEU A 6 -14.07 -10.18 -17.56
C LEU A 6 -12.68 -10.57 -17.02
N LEU A 7 -11.86 -9.61 -16.63
CA LEU A 7 -10.55 -9.86 -16.00
C LEU A 7 -10.69 -10.59 -14.67
N LEU A 8 -11.64 -10.18 -13.82
CA LEU A 8 -11.91 -10.88 -12.55
C LEU A 8 -12.40 -12.32 -12.82
N ALA A 9 -13.31 -12.52 -13.76
CA ALA A 9 -13.81 -13.84 -14.14
C ALA A 9 -12.69 -14.73 -14.68
N THR A 10 -11.77 -14.19 -15.48
CA THR A 10 -10.62 -14.94 -16.02
C THR A 10 -9.63 -15.32 -14.93
N ILE A 11 -9.39 -14.46 -13.95
CA ILE A 11 -8.53 -14.77 -12.79
C ILE A 11 -9.19 -15.84 -11.92
N VAL A 12 -10.49 -15.74 -11.67
CA VAL A 12 -11.24 -16.75 -10.89
C VAL A 12 -11.27 -18.09 -11.62
N THR A 13 -11.47 -18.12 -12.94
CA THR A 13 -11.44 -19.37 -13.73
C THR A 13 -10.04 -19.97 -13.81
N LEU A 14 -8.97 -19.18 -13.91
CA LEU A 14 -7.59 -19.67 -13.82
C LEU A 14 -7.27 -20.28 -12.45
N LEU A 15 -7.79 -19.67 -11.37
CA LEU A 15 -7.66 -20.22 -10.00
C LEU A 15 -8.46 -21.49 -9.79
N THR A 16 -9.63 -21.64 -10.42
CA THR A 16 -10.48 -22.84 -10.29
C THR A 16 -10.00 -24.01 -11.16
N THR A 17 -9.42 -23.77 -12.33
CA THR A 17 -8.84 -24.84 -13.17
C THR A 17 -7.52 -25.40 -12.60
N ALA A 18 -6.79 -24.62 -11.81
CA ALA A 18 -5.62 -25.09 -11.08
C ALA A 18 -5.95 -26.07 -9.93
N ASN A 19 -7.21 -26.16 -9.52
CA ASN A 19 -7.64 -26.98 -8.38
C ASN A 19 -8.00 -28.43 -8.71
N ALA A 20 -7.92 -28.87 -9.97
CA ALA A 20 -8.54 -30.15 -10.34
C ALA A 20 -7.70 -31.41 -10.08
N SER A 21 -6.42 -31.32 -9.63
CA SER A 21 -5.61 -32.54 -9.48
C SER A 21 -4.32 -32.47 -8.65
N SER A 22 -4.20 -31.62 -7.62
CA SER A 22 -2.97 -31.62 -6.83
C SER A 22 -3.19 -31.42 -5.33
N PRO A 23 -2.61 -32.28 -4.47
CA PRO A 23 -2.60 -32.11 -3.00
C PRO A 23 -1.77 -30.89 -2.54
N THR A 24 -1.44 -29.98 -3.45
CA THR A 24 -0.52 -28.86 -3.29
C THR A 24 -1.14 -27.60 -2.70
N LEU A 25 -2.46 -27.50 -2.63
CA LEU A 25 -3.17 -26.31 -2.10
C LEU A 25 -3.74 -26.50 -0.69
N ALA A 26 -3.24 -27.47 0.07
CA ALA A 26 -3.64 -27.63 1.47
C ALA A 26 -3.24 -26.37 2.27
N TYR A 27 -4.13 -25.90 3.14
CA TYR A 27 -3.84 -24.85 4.11
C TYR A 27 -2.68 -25.26 5.01
N ARG A 28 -1.70 -24.38 5.18
CA ARG A 28 -0.45 -24.63 5.89
C ARG A 28 -0.18 -23.68 7.06
N GLY A 29 -1.15 -22.85 7.40
CA GLY A 29 -1.03 -21.88 8.48
C GLY A 29 -1.22 -20.43 8.02
N PHE A 30 -1.09 -19.53 8.96
CA PHE A 30 -1.19 -18.10 8.67
C PHE A 30 -0.02 -17.34 9.28
N SER A 31 0.22 -16.14 8.76
CA SER A 31 1.13 -15.19 9.35
C SER A 31 0.49 -13.81 9.38
N GLY A 32 0.74 -13.06 10.44
CA GLY A 32 0.21 -11.72 10.58
C GLY A 32 1.17 -10.84 11.37
N GLY A 33 1.19 -9.55 11.06
CA GLY A 33 2.09 -8.66 11.76
C GLY A 33 1.99 -7.21 11.33
N MET A 34 2.83 -6.39 11.96
CA MET A 34 2.90 -4.96 11.73
C MET A 34 4.19 -4.59 11.00
N MET A 35 4.08 -3.58 10.14
CA MET A 35 5.19 -3.07 9.35
C MET A 35 5.20 -1.55 9.40
N LEU A 36 6.38 -0.99 9.59
CA LEU A 36 6.65 0.42 9.33
C LEU A 36 7.04 0.59 7.87
N HIS A 37 6.74 1.74 7.30
CA HIS A 37 7.17 2.02 5.94
C HIS A 37 7.59 3.47 5.77
N ALA A 38 8.48 3.67 4.81
CA ALA A 38 8.84 4.95 4.24
C ALA A 38 8.81 4.86 2.72
N GLY A 39 8.42 5.94 2.06
CA GLY A 39 8.35 5.98 0.60
C GLY A 39 9.05 7.19 0.02
N TRP A 40 9.02 7.27 -1.30
CA TRP A 40 9.47 8.45 -2.03
C TRP A 40 8.36 8.91 -2.96
N VAL A 41 7.97 10.17 -2.82
CA VAL A 41 7.00 10.82 -3.70
C VAL A 41 7.65 12.07 -4.31
N ASP A 42 7.59 12.19 -5.62
CA ASP A 42 7.94 13.40 -6.35
C ASP A 42 6.97 13.55 -7.54
N ARG A 43 5.95 14.38 -7.37
CA ARG A 43 4.88 14.59 -8.35
C ARG A 43 4.94 15.96 -9.04
N GLY A 44 5.96 16.76 -8.74
CA GLY A 44 6.07 18.11 -9.26
C GLY A 44 5.12 19.09 -8.56
N SER A 45 4.72 20.15 -9.25
CA SER A 45 3.88 21.20 -8.68
C SER A 45 2.38 20.86 -8.80
N LEU A 46 1.70 20.92 -7.67
CA LEU A 46 0.23 20.86 -7.55
C LEU A 46 -0.30 22.27 -7.37
N THR A 47 -1.30 22.66 -8.18
CA THR A 47 -1.99 23.93 -8.00
C THR A 47 -3.29 23.70 -7.27
N ILE A 48 -3.36 24.13 -6.00
CA ILE A 48 -4.55 24.03 -5.16
C ILE A 48 -4.88 25.45 -4.69
N GLY A 49 -6.13 25.90 -4.90
CA GLY A 49 -6.56 27.23 -4.48
C GLY A 49 -5.81 28.39 -5.17
N GLY A 50 -5.25 28.17 -6.37
CA GLY A 50 -4.46 29.18 -7.09
C GLY A 50 -2.97 29.24 -6.67
N VAL A 51 -2.55 28.48 -5.68
CA VAL A 51 -1.16 28.38 -5.20
C VAL A 51 -0.53 27.10 -5.71
N SER A 52 0.63 27.21 -6.33
CA SER A 52 1.40 26.07 -6.84
C SER A 52 2.41 25.62 -5.77
N GLN A 53 2.21 24.41 -5.26
CA GLN A 53 3.11 23.80 -4.27
C GLN A 53 3.68 22.49 -4.82
N ARG A 54 4.94 22.21 -4.51
CA ARG A 54 5.61 20.96 -4.93
C ARG A 54 5.25 19.83 -3.97
N LEU A 55 4.59 18.80 -4.49
CA LEU A 55 4.34 17.57 -3.73
C LEU A 55 5.56 16.64 -3.85
N SER A 56 6.50 16.78 -2.95
CA SER A 56 7.69 15.92 -2.87
C SER A 56 8.06 15.68 -1.42
N GLY A 57 8.57 14.48 -1.12
CA GLY A 57 9.05 14.14 0.21
C GLY A 57 9.02 12.63 0.49
N LEU A 58 9.25 12.31 1.75
CA LEU A 58 9.27 10.95 2.28
C LEU A 58 7.99 10.69 3.09
N PRO A 59 6.93 10.11 2.50
CA PRO A 59 5.81 9.65 3.29
C PRO A 59 6.27 8.53 4.22
N VAL A 60 5.92 8.65 5.49
CA VAL A 60 6.18 7.63 6.50
C VAL A 60 4.85 7.12 7.06
N GLY A 61 4.84 5.86 7.49
CA GLY A 61 3.61 5.29 8.00
C GLY A 61 3.77 3.92 8.62
N ILE A 62 2.62 3.40 9.01
CA ILE A 62 2.50 2.12 9.69
C ILE A 62 1.29 1.37 9.16
N GLY A 63 1.35 0.06 9.22
CA GLY A 63 0.23 -0.81 8.89
C GLY A 63 0.55 -2.25 9.20
N GLY A 64 -0.11 -3.17 8.51
CA GLY A 64 0.11 -4.58 8.73
C GLY A 64 -0.49 -5.44 7.63
N ALA A 65 -0.16 -6.70 7.69
CA ALA A 65 -0.66 -7.71 6.78
C ALA A 65 -1.05 -8.99 7.53
N LEU A 66 -2.05 -9.66 6.98
CA LEU A 66 -2.43 -11.03 7.35
C LEU A 66 -2.36 -11.88 6.09
N ARG A 67 -1.64 -13.01 6.15
CA ARG A 67 -1.40 -13.91 5.02
C ARG A 67 -1.73 -15.35 5.41
N LEU A 68 -2.59 -15.99 4.65
CA LEU A 68 -2.89 -17.42 4.73
C LEU A 68 -2.02 -18.15 3.72
N ARG A 69 -1.34 -19.20 4.14
CA ARG A 69 -0.46 -20.00 3.27
C ARG A 69 -1.18 -21.23 2.75
N PHE A 70 -1.12 -21.40 1.43
CA PHE A 70 -1.65 -22.56 0.72
C PHE A 70 -0.52 -23.27 -0.02
N GLY A 71 -0.37 -24.57 0.26
CA GLY A 71 0.74 -25.34 -0.28
C GLY A 71 2.10 -24.80 0.13
N ASN A 72 3.04 -24.83 -0.79
CA ASN A 72 4.44 -24.43 -0.50
C ASN A 72 4.73 -22.98 -0.90
N HIS A 73 3.93 -22.38 -1.75
CA HIS A 73 4.29 -21.14 -2.42
C HIS A 73 3.21 -20.05 -2.34
N LEU A 74 1.92 -20.41 -2.44
CA LEU A 74 0.84 -19.43 -2.53
C LEU A 74 0.50 -18.87 -1.15
N ARG A 75 0.44 -17.53 -1.06
CA ARG A 75 -0.13 -16.84 0.08
C ARG A 75 -1.22 -15.88 -0.39
N VAL A 76 -2.33 -15.87 0.33
CA VAL A 76 -3.48 -14.98 0.07
C VAL A 76 -3.84 -14.31 1.38
N GLY A 77 -4.17 -13.04 1.34
CA GLY A 77 -4.47 -12.33 2.57
C GLY A 77 -4.99 -10.93 2.36
N THR A 78 -4.78 -10.11 3.37
CA THR A 78 -5.14 -8.71 3.38
C THR A 78 -4.00 -7.88 3.95
N GLU A 79 -3.88 -6.65 3.50
CA GLU A 79 -2.99 -5.68 4.11
C GLU A 79 -3.63 -4.29 4.13
N GLY A 80 -3.17 -3.45 5.04
CA GLY A 80 -3.60 -2.07 5.12
C GLY A 80 -2.57 -1.20 5.81
N TYR A 81 -2.44 0.03 5.31
CA TYR A 81 -1.43 1.00 5.74
C TYR A 81 -1.98 2.40 5.78
N THR A 82 -1.43 3.21 6.65
CA THR A 82 -1.59 4.65 6.66
C THR A 82 -0.23 5.32 6.48
N SER A 83 -0.18 6.39 5.71
CA SER A 83 1.02 7.21 5.47
C SER A 83 0.70 8.66 5.66
N SER A 84 1.67 9.42 6.15
CA SER A 84 1.61 10.87 6.24
C SER A 84 2.85 11.50 5.61
N LEU A 85 2.65 12.62 4.94
CA LEU A 85 3.69 13.43 4.30
C LEU A 85 3.40 14.90 4.57
N GLY A 86 4.36 15.59 5.20
CA GLY A 86 4.36 17.05 5.23
C GLY A 86 5.02 17.58 3.96
N TYR A 87 4.46 18.60 3.33
CA TYR A 87 5.01 19.23 2.12
C TYR A 87 4.75 20.73 2.09
N GLY A 88 5.49 21.44 1.22
CA GLY A 88 5.41 22.88 1.07
C GLY A 88 6.01 23.65 2.26
N ASP A 89 6.18 24.97 2.08
CA ASP A 89 6.87 25.84 3.02
C ASP A 89 5.98 26.27 4.22
N TRP A 90 4.66 26.05 4.12
CA TRP A 90 3.68 26.50 5.11
C TRP A 90 3.02 25.38 5.94
N GLY A 91 3.59 24.16 5.88
CA GLY A 91 3.13 23.04 6.69
C GLY A 91 1.90 22.32 6.15
N SER A 92 1.70 22.32 4.83
CA SER A 92 0.70 21.48 4.19
C SER A 92 0.96 20.01 4.46
N SER A 93 -0.09 19.21 4.56
CA SER A 93 0.00 17.79 4.83
C SER A 93 -0.85 16.95 3.89
N LEU A 94 -0.32 15.78 3.57
CA LEU A 94 -0.99 14.74 2.83
C LEU A 94 -1.07 13.49 3.70
N SER A 95 -2.25 12.94 3.83
CA SER A 95 -2.45 11.64 4.47
C SER A 95 -3.12 10.69 3.50
N ILE A 96 -2.66 9.45 3.46
CA ILE A 96 -3.27 8.37 2.69
C ILE A 96 -3.45 7.15 3.58
N GLY A 97 -4.70 6.63 3.61
CA GLY A 97 -5.01 5.32 4.16
C GLY A 97 -5.46 4.40 3.05
N TRP A 98 -4.88 3.21 2.95
CA TRP A 98 -5.24 2.24 1.93
C TRP A 98 -5.13 0.81 2.43
N GLY A 99 -5.86 -0.09 1.79
CA GLY A 99 -5.80 -1.52 2.08
C GLY A 99 -6.52 -2.35 1.03
N GLY A 100 -6.27 -3.64 1.03
CA GLY A 100 -6.84 -4.52 0.03
C GLY A 100 -6.54 -5.99 0.23
N LEU A 101 -6.94 -6.76 -0.78
CA LEU A 101 -6.63 -8.16 -0.91
C LEU A 101 -5.23 -8.33 -1.49
N LEU A 102 -4.46 -9.19 -0.84
CA LEU A 102 -3.07 -9.49 -1.17
C LEU A 102 -2.98 -10.92 -1.69
N VAL A 103 -2.22 -11.09 -2.76
CA VAL A 103 -1.81 -12.41 -3.27
C VAL A 103 -0.33 -12.37 -3.57
N ASP A 104 0.42 -13.33 -3.05
CA ASP A 104 1.84 -13.46 -3.36
C ASP A 104 2.28 -14.91 -3.55
N TRP A 105 3.40 -15.05 -4.22
CA TRP A 105 4.09 -16.30 -4.44
C TRP A 105 5.44 -16.24 -3.75
N CYS A 106 5.70 -17.17 -2.82
CA CYS A 106 6.93 -17.22 -2.07
C CYS A 106 7.75 -18.47 -2.37
N TRP A 107 9.06 -18.33 -2.24
CA TRP A 107 10.03 -19.43 -2.36
C TRP A 107 10.78 -19.60 -1.05
N LYS A 108 11.32 -20.78 -0.83
CA LYS A 108 12.24 -21.03 0.27
C LYS A 108 13.65 -21.16 -0.29
N LEU A 109 14.52 -20.20 0.00
CA LEU A 109 15.92 -20.18 -0.42
C LEU A 109 16.83 -20.14 0.82
N GLY A 110 17.10 -21.32 1.39
CA GLY A 110 17.82 -21.40 2.66
C GLY A 110 17.03 -20.73 3.79
N PRO A 111 17.64 -19.78 4.52
CA PRO A 111 16.96 -19.03 5.59
C PRO A 111 16.03 -17.93 5.05
N PHE A 112 16.14 -17.57 3.79
CA PHE A 112 15.31 -16.53 3.20
C PHE A 112 14.08 -17.10 2.51
N ALA A 113 12.97 -16.40 2.61
CA ALA A 113 11.76 -16.68 1.87
C ALA A 113 11.38 -15.47 1.00
N PRO A 114 12.04 -15.30 -0.18
CA PRO A 114 11.67 -14.23 -1.11
C PRO A 114 10.27 -14.46 -1.67
N TYR A 115 9.59 -13.35 -1.97
CA TYR A 115 8.24 -13.38 -2.52
C TYR A 115 7.99 -12.24 -3.49
N VAL A 116 7.03 -12.44 -4.38
CA VAL A 116 6.51 -11.46 -5.32
C VAL A 116 4.99 -11.53 -5.33
N GLY A 117 4.33 -10.40 -5.41
CA GLY A 117 2.88 -10.36 -5.39
C GLY A 117 2.31 -9.00 -5.74
N ALA A 118 1.02 -8.89 -5.50
CA ALA A 118 0.31 -7.64 -5.64
C ALA A 118 -0.84 -7.55 -4.65
N THR A 119 -1.15 -6.31 -4.27
CA THR A 119 -2.35 -5.97 -3.50
C THR A 119 -3.26 -5.13 -4.38
N VAL A 120 -4.55 -5.45 -4.33
CA VAL A 120 -5.60 -4.69 -5.02
C VAL A 120 -6.66 -4.30 -4.00
N GLY A 121 -6.99 -3.04 -3.96
CA GLY A 121 -7.95 -2.54 -2.98
C GLY A 121 -8.33 -1.10 -3.18
N GLY A 122 -8.51 -0.39 -2.09
CA GLY A 122 -8.91 1.01 -2.11
C GLY A 122 -8.45 1.75 -0.88
N GLY A 123 -8.64 3.05 -0.92
CA GLY A 123 -8.24 3.92 0.17
C GLY A 123 -8.83 5.31 0.05
N SER A 124 -8.38 6.18 0.92
CA SER A 124 -8.69 7.61 0.89
C SER A 124 -7.42 8.44 0.97
N VAL A 125 -7.45 9.54 0.25
CA VAL A 125 -6.39 10.56 0.25
C VAL A 125 -6.98 11.82 0.83
N GLU A 126 -6.27 12.43 1.77
CA GLU A 126 -6.64 13.66 2.45
C GLU A 126 -5.51 14.67 2.26
N HIS A 127 -5.83 15.80 1.64
CA HIS A 127 -4.96 16.95 1.48
C HIS A 127 -5.41 18.06 2.39
N THR A 128 -4.51 18.54 3.23
CA THR A 128 -4.67 19.77 4.00
C THR A 128 -3.62 20.76 3.49
N THR A 129 -4.05 21.74 2.74
CA THR A 129 -3.16 22.72 2.12
C THR A 129 -3.30 24.06 2.82
N LEU A 130 -2.19 24.61 3.32
CA LEU A 130 -2.09 25.96 3.84
C LEU A 130 -1.61 26.88 2.72
N THR A 131 -2.37 27.94 2.44
CA THR A 131 -2.09 28.90 1.35
C THR A 131 -1.47 30.20 1.85
N THR A 132 -1.52 30.44 3.17
CA THR A 132 -0.91 31.60 3.84
C THR A 132 -0.20 31.16 5.10
N THR A 133 0.84 31.90 5.51
CA THR A 133 1.37 31.78 6.89
C THR A 133 0.26 32.15 7.86
N PRO A 134 0.01 31.34 8.92
CA PRO A 134 -0.93 31.71 9.97
C PRO A 134 -0.37 32.95 10.69
N GLU A 135 -0.87 34.12 10.35
CA GLU A 135 -0.65 35.31 11.17
C GLU A 135 -1.60 35.25 12.38
N LEU A 136 -1.14 35.77 13.53
CA LEU A 136 -1.85 35.70 14.81
C LEU A 136 -3.24 36.41 14.79
N ASP A 137 -3.57 37.11 13.72
CA ASP A 137 -4.76 37.96 13.61
C ASP A 137 -5.69 37.60 12.42
N THR A 138 -5.41 36.49 11.73
CA THR A 138 -6.29 35.98 10.67
C THR A 138 -7.18 34.86 11.19
N THR A 139 -8.47 34.90 10.88
CA THR A 139 -9.38 33.80 11.17
C THR A 139 -8.89 32.53 10.44
N PRO A 140 -8.84 31.36 11.10
CA PRO A 140 -8.27 30.12 10.54
C PRO A 140 -8.89 29.65 9.23
N GLU A 141 -9.99 30.25 8.79
CA GLU A 141 -10.75 29.84 7.60
C GLU A 141 -10.22 30.41 6.28
N GLU A 142 -9.45 31.49 6.30
CA GLU A 142 -9.03 32.19 5.07
C GLU A 142 -7.80 31.59 4.34
N GLY A 143 -7.12 30.63 4.93
CA GLY A 143 -5.92 30.03 4.32
C GLY A 143 -5.88 28.51 4.29
N LEU A 144 -6.98 27.83 4.66
CA LEU A 144 -7.04 26.37 4.76
C LEU A 144 -7.89 25.79 3.63
N SER A 145 -7.29 24.92 2.80
CA SER A 145 -8.00 24.11 1.83
C SER A 145 -7.93 22.64 2.25
N TYR A 146 -9.09 22.02 2.42
CA TYR A 146 -9.21 20.59 2.75
C TYR A 146 -9.86 19.86 1.59
N ARG A 147 -9.21 18.78 1.14
CA ARG A 147 -9.73 17.92 0.09
C ARG A 147 -9.57 16.45 0.50
N LYS A 148 -10.67 15.71 0.42
CA LYS A 148 -10.68 14.25 0.66
C LYS A 148 -11.35 13.53 -0.48
N TYR A 149 -10.76 12.44 -0.95
CA TYR A 149 -11.35 11.60 -1.98
C TYR A 149 -10.99 10.13 -1.79
N GLY A 150 -11.86 9.25 -2.29
CA GLY A 150 -11.63 7.82 -2.35
C GLY A 150 -10.92 7.42 -3.63
N VAL A 151 -10.06 6.42 -3.56
CA VAL A 151 -9.27 5.94 -4.70
C VAL A 151 -9.16 4.42 -4.66
N GLY A 152 -9.29 3.77 -5.82
CA GLY A 152 -8.85 2.40 -6.00
C GLY A 152 -7.32 2.35 -6.11
N VAL A 153 -6.70 1.31 -5.58
CA VAL A 153 -5.25 1.15 -5.61
C VAL A 153 -4.83 -0.24 -6.05
N VAL A 154 -3.70 -0.30 -6.72
CA VAL A 154 -2.94 -1.53 -6.96
C VAL A 154 -1.50 -1.31 -6.54
N ALA A 155 -0.94 -2.27 -5.81
CA ALA A 155 0.42 -2.22 -5.31
C ALA A 155 1.15 -3.53 -5.64
N PRO A 156 1.82 -3.64 -6.79
CA PRO A 156 2.76 -4.72 -7.03
C PRO A 156 3.93 -4.60 -6.06
N PHE A 157 4.40 -5.74 -5.55
CA PHE A 157 5.49 -5.76 -4.57
C PHE A 157 6.42 -6.95 -4.74
N VAL A 158 7.61 -6.77 -4.20
CA VAL A 158 8.60 -7.82 -3.95
C VAL A 158 9.07 -7.73 -2.51
N GLY A 159 9.51 -8.84 -1.95
CA GLY A 159 10.02 -8.82 -0.58
C GLY A 159 10.70 -10.12 -0.19
N ALA A 160 11.12 -10.19 1.06
CA ALA A 160 11.69 -11.39 1.66
C ALA A 160 11.36 -11.46 3.14
N ASP A 161 11.04 -12.65 3.62
CA ASP A 161 10.90 -12.95 5.03
C ASP A 161 12.15 -13.69 5.51
N TYR A 162 12.69 -13.28 6.66
CA TYR A 162 13.80 -13.92 7.35
C TYR A 162 13.33 -14.44 8.70
N PRO A 163 13.34 -15.76 8.97
CA PRO A 163 12.89 -16.32 10.22
C PRO A 163 13.87 -15.95 11.34
N LEU A 164 13.36 -15.29 12.38
CA LEU A 164 14.10 -15.00 13.60
C LEU A 164 13.91 -16.12 14.64
N SER A 165 12.74 -16.74 14.60
CA SER A 165 12.39 -17.90 15.42
C SER A 165 11.34 -18.75 14.69
N GLU A 166 10.92 -19.88 15.31
CA GLU A 166 9.85 -20.71 14.76
C GLU A 166 8.53 -19.96 14.56
N ARG A 167 8.27 -18.94 15.40
CA ARG A 167 7.00 -18.19 15.41
C ARG A 167 7.12 -16.76 14.91
N MET A 168 8.31 -16.27 14.61
CA MET A 168 8.52 -14.87 14.24
C MET A 168 9.50 -14.74 13.08
N SER A 169 9.13 -13.92 12.11
CA SER A 169 9.96 -13.57 10.96
C SER A 169 10.09 -12.05 10.83
N LEU A 170 11.25 -11.58 10.44
CA LEU A 170 11.46 -10.23 9.97
C LEU A 170 11.04 -10.19 8.51
N SER A 171 10.14 -9.28 8.16
CA SER A 171 9.67 -9.10 6.78
C SER A 171 10.20 -7.79 6.22
N PHE A 172 10.74 -7.86 5.02
CA PHE A 172 11.13 -6.71 4.22
C PHE A 172 10.35 -6.73 2.90
N LYS A 173 9.69 -5.61 2.54
CA LYS A 173 8.89 -5.49 1.33
C LYS A 173 9.17 -4.16 0.64
N VAL A 174 9.17 -4.16 -0.67
CA VAL A 174 9.15 -2.95 -1.51
C VAL A 174 7.94 -3.04 -2.42
N ASP A 175 7.14 -2.01 -2.45
CA ASP A 175 6.01 -1.90 -3.37
C ASP A 175 6.06 -0.61 -4.19
N TRP A 176 5.18 -0.57 -5.18
CA TRP A 176 4.90 0.63 -5.94
C TRP A 176 3.40 0.89 -5.93
N LEU A 177 2.97 1.92 -5.20
CA LEU A 177 1.56 2.26 -5.09
C LEU A 177 1.08 3.03 -6.32
N LEU A 178 0.07 2.47 -6.99
CA LEU A 178 -0.54 3.00 -8.20
C LEU A 178 -2.03 3.25 -8.00
N PRO A 179 -2.58 4.39 -8.44
CA PRO A 179 -4.01 4.64 -8.39
C PRO A 179 -4.73 3.89 -9.51
N LEU A 180 -5.95 3.47 -9.23
CA LEU A 180 -6.91 2.95 -10.20
C LEU A 180 -8.00 4.01 -10.42
N GLY A 181 -7.95 4.74 -11.53
CA GLY A 181 -8.96 5.72 -11.89
C GLY A 181 -8.41 7.07 -12.39
N ARG A 182 -9.31 8.07 -12.48
CA ARG A 182 -9.03 9.37 -13.13
C ARG A 182 -8.26 10.40 -12.29
N ASN A 183 -8.05 10.15 -11.00
CA ASN A 183 -7.41 11.12 -10.09
C ASN A 183 -5.88 10.95 -10.01
N GLU A 184 -5.25 10.67 -11.14
CA GLU A 184 -3.83 10.32 -11.20
C GLU A 184 -2.89 11.48 -10.83
N PHE A 185 -3.33 12.73 -11.03
CA PHE A 185 -2.45 13.90 -10.88
C PHE A 185 -2.13 14.24 -9.41
N ASP A 186 -3.04 13.97 -8.50
CA ASP A 186 -2.90 14.32 -7.07
C ASP A 186 -2.50 13.13 -6.20
N PHE A 187 -2.43 11.93 -6.78
CA PHE A 187 -2.17 10.71 -6.01
C PHE A 187 -0.68 10.56 -5.73
N PRO A 188 -0.25 10.31 -4.48
CA PRO A 188 1.15 10.15 -4.12
C PRO A 188 1.69 8.78 -4.53
N SER A 189 1.72 8.50 -5.84
CA SER A 189 2.34 7.29 -6.38
C SER A 189 3.84 7.31 -6.11
N GLY A 190 4.40 6.15 -5.81
CA GLY A 190 5.84 6.03 -5.62
C GLY A 190 6.23 4.70 -5.00
N ALA A 191 7.52 4.49 -4.96
CA ALA A 191 8.11 3.34 -4.29
C ALA A 191 8.04 3.51 -2.77
N ARG A 192 7.77 2.40 -2.08
CA ARG A 192 7.73 2.33 -0.62
C ARG A 192 8.50 1.11 -0.14
N CYS A 193 9.29 1.30 0.90
CA CYS A 193 10.03 0.26 1.58
C CYS A 193 9.40 -0.01 2.93
N TYR A 194 9.21 -1.26 3.27
CA TYR A 194 8.57 -1.72 4.49
C TYR A 194 9.49 -2.63 5.25
N ILE A 195 9.48 -2.51 6.56
CA ILE A 195 10.15 -3.41 7.48
C ILE A 195 9.24 -3.69 8.67
N GLY A 196 9.18 -4.93 9.12
CA GLY A 196 8.36 -5.29 10.27
C GLY A 196 8.46 -6.75 10.66
N PHE A 197 7.67 -7.11 11.64
CA PHE A 197 7.64 -8.46 12.19
C PHE A 197 6.34 -9.15 11.81
N MET A 198 6.46 -10.41 11.38
CA MET A 198 5.35 -11.31 11.07
C MET A 198 5.39 -12.48 12.04
N PHE A 199 4.27 -12.73 12.69
CA PHE A 199 4.07 -13.88 13.58
C PHE A 199 3.44 -15.01 12.80
N ASN A 200 4.03 -16.21 12.88
CA ASN A 200 3.64 -17.40 12.15
C ASN A 200 2.89 -18.38 13.08
N HIS A 201 1.82 -18.96 12.57
CA HIS A 201 0.96 -19.93 13.26
C HIS A 201 0.60 -21.10 12.34
#